data_7ec27479c463998c6f40ab6a2aac7372
#
_entry.id   7ec27479c463998c6f40ab6a2aac7372
#
_cell.length_a   1.000
_cell.length_b   1.000
_cell.length_c   1.000
_cell.angle_alpha   90.00
_cell.angle_beta   90.00
_cell.angle_gamma   90.00
#
_symmetry.space_group_name_H-M   'P 1'
#
loop_
_entity.id
_entity.type
_entity.pdbx_description
1 polymer ?
#
loop_
_entity_poly.entity_id
_entity_poly.type
_entity_poly.pdbx_seq_one_letter_code
_entity_poly.pdbx_strand_id
1 'polypeptide(L)'
;MDVRAERKWDRAAARFDVMTGLGPERRWGPIKRELFSRMGAGTILFVAAGSGLDFEHFPPGRDIFGIDISKRMLEKAGPRASLYEASGGSLELRQMDVESLEMPDGSFDQAFTSCTFCSVTRPVEGLREIFRVLRPGGDLYMFEHTGSRYFPFNLMLDAMTPLSRRVGPDLNRPTVENVTRSGFELRDVRNYFLDVVKTIYATRPAAAAQPSTGNASSFSR
;
A
#
# COMPACT_ATOMS: atom_id res chain seq x y z
N MET A 1 5.90 -0.42 16.91
CA MET A 1 6.76 -0.88 15.76
C MET A 1 7.16 -2.34 15.98
N ASP A 2 6.96 -3.19 14.99
CA ASP A 2 7.37 -4.62 15.01
C ASP A 2 8.88 -4.73 14.76
N VAL A 3 9.65 -4.86 15.84
CA VAL A 3 11.12 -4.98 15.82
C VAL A 3 11.62 -6.20 15.02
N ARG A 4 10.82 -7.28 14.94
CA ARG A 4 11.20 -8.47 14.18
C ARG A 4 11.08 -8.20 12.69
N ALA A 5 9.99 -7.55 12.26
CA ALA A 5 9.78 -7.14 10.87
C ALA A 5 10.84 -6.11 10.45
N GLU A 6 11.10 -5.09 11.26
CA GLU A 6 12.16 -4.10 11.01
C GLU A 6 13.51 -4.77 10.74
N ARG A 7 13.99 -5.62 11.67
CA ARG A 7 15.29 -6.32 11.52
C ARG A 7 15.33 -7.23 10.30
N LYS A 8 14.22 -7.84 9.92
CA LYS A 8 14.12 -8.68 8.71
C LYS A 8 14.36 -7.84 7.47
N TRP A 9 13.67 -6.72 7.35
CA TRP A 9 13.77 -5.84 6.17
C TRP A 9 15.07 -5.05 6.14
N ASP A 10 15.64 -4.66 7.28
CA ASP A 10 16.98 -4.09 7.35
C ASP A 10 18.07 -5.03 6.81
N ARG A 11 17.96 -6.34 7.08
CA ARG A 11 18.89 -7.33 6.50
C ARG A 11 18.66 -7.51 5.00
N ALA A 12 17.41 -7.49 4.55
CA ALA A 12 17.06 -7.64 3.14
C ALA A 12 17.52 -6.44 2.31
N ALA A 13 17.56 -5.24 2.87
CA ALA A 13 17.88 -4.00 2.17
C ALA A 13 19.19 -4.07 1.36
N ALA A 14 20.22 -4.77 1.85
CA ALA A 14 21.50 -4.88 1.16
C ALA A 14 21.41 -5.51 -0.23
N ARG A 15 20.48 -6.47 -0.43
CA ARG A 15 20.32 -7.25 -1.68
C ARG A 15 19.01 -6.97 -2.40
N PHE A 16 18.14 -6.15 -1.82
CA PHE A 16 16.77 -5.94 -2.30
C PHE A 16 16.73 -5.48 -3.75
N ASP A 17 17.51 -4.46 -4.12
CA ASP A 17 17.52 -3.91 -5.48
C ASP A 17 18.00 -4.91 -6.53
N VAL A 18 18.95 -5.79 -6.17
CA VAL A 18 19.43 -6.85 -7.07
C VAL A 18 18.37 -7.92 -7.29
N MET A 19 17.63 -8.25 -6.22
CA MET A 19 16.59 -9.30 -6.29
C MET A 19 15.32 -8.82 -7.00
N THR A 20 14.97 -7.55 -6.87
CA THR A 20 13.72 -6.98 -7.36
C THR A 20 13.88 -6.19 -8.67
N GLY A 21 15.02 -5.50 -8.86
CA GLY A 21 15.22 -4.54 -9.94
C GLY A 21 15.43 -5.15 -11.34
N LEU A 22 16.02 -6.35 -11.46
CA LEU A 22 16.44 -6.84 -12.77
C LEU A 22 15.36 -7.59 -13.58
N GLY A 23 14.49 -8.33 -12.93
CA GLY A 23 13.47 -9.15 -13.59
C GLY A 23 12.04 -8.67 -13.31
N PRO A 24 11.64 -8.62 -12.04
CA PRO A 24 10.31 -8.22 -11.66
C PRO A 24 9.96 -6.80 -12.13
N GLU A 25 10.87 -5.83 -12.02
CA GLU A 25 10.59 -4.45 -12.40
C GLU A 25 10.33 -4.29 -13.90
N ARG A 26 11.11 -4.91 -14.75
CA ARG A 26 10.87 -4.90 -16.22
C ARG A 26 9.49 -5.48 -16.58
N ARG A 27 9.05 -6.50 -15.85
CA ARG A 27 7.78 -7.18 -16.11
C ARG A 27 6.59 -6.37 -15.61
N TRP A 28 6.70 -5.80 -14.41
CA TRP A 28 5.58 -5.18 -13.69
C TRP A 28 5.56 -3.66 -13.79
N GLY A 29 6.65 -3.03 -14.20
CA GLY A 29 6.76 -1.59 -14.36
C GLY A 29 5.63 -0.93 -15.16
N PRO A 30 5.18 -1.48 -16.31
CA PRO A 30 4.03 -0.92 -17.03
C PRO A 30 2.74 -0.91 -16.23
N ILE A 31 2.47 -1.98 -15.45
CA ILE A 31 1.26 -2.09 -14.61
C ILE A 31 1.36 -1.15 -13.41
N LYS A 32 2.52 -1.07 -12.77
CA LYS A 32 2.77 -0.12 -11.68
C LYS A 32 2.61 1.33 -12.16
N ARG A 33 3.14 1.67 -13.32
CA ARG A 33 2.99 3.01 -13.92
C ARG A 33 1.54 3.36 -14.19
N GLU A 34 0.74 2.42 -14.71
CA GLU A 34 -0.71 2.61 -14.86
C GLU A 34 -1.38 2.85 -13.51
N LEU A 35 -1.03 2.07 -12.47
CA LEU A 35 -1.57 2.24 -11.13
C LEU A 35 -1.21 3.60 -10.55
N PHE A 36 0.06 3.97 -10.59
CA PHE A 36 0.55 5.23 -10.01
C PHE A 36 0.11 6.47 -10.81
N SER A 37 -0.25 6.32 -12.09
CA SER A 37 -0.84 7.43 -12.86
C SER A 37 -2.16 7.93 -12.26
N ARG A 38 -2.78 7.17 -11.36
CA ARG A 38 -3.98 7.55 -10.61
C ARG A 38 -3.69 8.44 -9.39
N MET A 39 -2.43 8.71 -9.08
CA MET A 39 -2.06 9.70 -8.07
C MET A 39 -2.58 11.08 -8.49
N GLY A 40 -3.61 11.55 -7.78
CA GLY A 40 -4.29 12.82 -8.05
C GLY A 40 -3.67 14.01 -7.31
N ALA A 41 -4.41 15.10 -7.25
CA ALA A 41 -4.11 16.19 -6.35
C ALA A 41 -4.45 15.79 -4.90
N GLY A 42 -3.83 16.47 -3.93
CA GLY A 42 -4.01 16.22 -2.50
C GLY A 42 -2.85 15.44 -1.89
N THR A 43 -3.05 15.04 -0.64
CA THR A 43 -2.03 14.34 0.16
C THR A 43 -2.06 12.83 -0.11
N ILE A 44 -0.91 12.25 -0.42
CA ILE A 44 -0.77 10.85 -0.79
C ILE A 44 0.10 10.13 0.24
N LEU A 45 -0.40 9.03 0.79
CA LEU A 45 0.38 8.09 1.59
C LEU A 45 0.92 6.97 0.69
N PHE A 46 2.23 6.79 0.66
CA PHE A 46 2.88 5.64 0.02
C PHE A 46 3.44 4.70 1.08
N VAL A 47 2.86 3.49 1.18
CA VAL A 47 3.17 2.52 2.25
C VAL A 47 4.20 1.51 1.79
N ALA A 48 5.20 1.27 2.65
CA ALA A 48 6.34 0.41 2.40
C ALA A 48 7.16 0.88 1.18
N ALA A 49 7.68 2.11 1.29
CA ALA A 49 8.48 2.75 0.25
C ALA A 49 9.71 1.92 -0.20
N GLY A 50 10.16 0.99 0.63
CA GLY A 50 11.28 0.13 0.35
C GLY A 50 12.53 0.94 0.03
N SER A 51 13.30 0.49 -0.95
CA SER A 51 14.46 1.22 -1.46
C SER A 51 14.10 2.32 -2.47
N GLY A 52 12.81 2.58 -2.72
CA GLY A 52 12.34 3.64 -3.62
C GLY A 52 12.32 3.27 -5.10
N LEU A 53 12.35 1.98 -5.47
CA LEU A 53 12.31 1.55 -6.87
C LEU A 53 11.04 2.03 -7.60
N ASP A 54 9.93 2.15 -6.89
CA ASP A 54 8.66 2.57 -7.48
C ASP A 54 8.60 4.08 -7.80
N PHE A 55 9.48 4.90 -7.23
CA PHE A 55 9.42 6.36 -7.38
C PHE A 55 9.61 6.82 -8.84
N GLU A 56 10.32 6.05 -9.66
CA GLU A 56 10.48 6.33 -11.09
C GLU A 56 9.15 6.24 -11.88
N HIS A 57 8.13 5.63 -11.30
CA HIS A 57 6.81 5.48 -11.91
C HIS A 57 5.80 6.52 -11.43
N PHE A 58 6.16 7.34 -10.44
CA PHE A 58 5.26 8.36 -9.91
C PHE A 58 5.09 9.53 -10.89
N PRO A 59 3.87 10.05 -11.07
CA PRO A 59 3.67 11.24 -11.85
C PRO A 59 4.33 12.44 -11.15
N PRO A 60 4.92 13.39 -11.91
CA PRO A 60 5.57 14.55 -11.31
C PRO A 60 4.57 15.47 -10.60
N GLY A 61 5.07 16.31 -9.69
CA GLY A 61 4.29 17.35 -9.03
C GLY A 61 3.25 16.84 -8.03
N ARG A 62 3.50 15.70 -7.37
CA ARG A 62 2.62 15.16 -6.31
C ARG A 62 3.27 15.34 -4.95
N ASP A 63 2.42 15.54 -3.94
CA ASP A 63 2.82 15.59 -2.53
C ASP A 63 2.64 14.22 -1.91
N ILE A 64 3.75 13.52 -1.68
CA ILE A 64 3.77 12.14 -1.25
C ILE A 64 4.46 12.03 0.11
N PHE A 65 3.80 11.34 1.02
CA PHE A 65 4.36 10.93 2.30
C PHE A 65 4.64 9.43 2.25
N GLY A 66 5.92 9.07 2.18
CA GLY A 66 6.38 7.69 2.09
C GLY A 66 6.77 7.13 3.46
N ILE A 67 6.30 5.93 3.80
CA ILE A 67 6.70 5.24 5.02
C ILE A 67 7.33 3.88 4.73
N ASP A 68 8.26 3.47 5.57
CA ASP A 68 8.76 2.11 5.61
C ASP A 68 9.16 1.74 7.05
N ILE A 69 9.03 0.47 7.41
CA ILE A 69 9.43 -0.03 8.72
C ILE A 69 10.95 -0.11 8.86
N SER A 70 11.67 -0.26 7.75
CA SER A 70 13.12 -0.42 7.69
C SER A 70 13.84 0.90 7.46
N LYS A 71 14.62 1.32 8.43
CA LYS A 71 15.49 2.49 8.29
C LYS A 71 16.47 2.34 7.12
N ARG A 72 17.04 1.15 6.95
CA ARG A 72 18.00 0.88 5.87
C ARG A 72 17.38 0.93 4.47
N MET A 73 16.10 0.57 4.35
CA MET A 73 15.37 0.77 3.10
C MET A 73 15.22 2.26 2.79
N LEU A 74 14.82 3.07 3.78
CA LEU A 74 14.67 4.52 3.60
C LEU A 74 16.00 5.22 3.29
N GLU A 75 17.11 4.79 3.90
CA GLU A 75 18.44 5.31 3.55
C GLU A 75 18.77 5.09 2.06
N LYS A 76 18.37 3.95 1.50
CA LYS A 76 18.51 3.67 0.06
C LYS A 76 17.51 4.45 -0.81
N ALA A 77 16.32 4.69 -0.30
CA ALA A 77 15.28 5.44 -1.00
C ALA A 77 15.61 6.93 -1.14
N GLY A 78 16.36 7.51 -0.19
CA GLY A 78 16.68 8.94 -0.15
C GLY A 78 17.19 9.54 -1.48
N PRO A 79 18.22 8.98 -2.12
CA PRO A 79 18.69 9.48 -3.42
C PRO A 79 17.62 9.46 -4.52
N ARG A 80 16.72 8.46 -4.52
CA ARG A 80 15.61 8.37 -5.48
C ARG A 80 14.50 9.35 -5.16
N ALA A 81 14.24 9.62 -3.88
CA ALA A 81 13.33 10.66 -3.44
C ALA A 81 13.81 12.05 -3.93
N SER A 82 15.10 12.36 -3.75
CA SER A 82 15.67 13.60 -4.26
C SER A 82 15.57 13.74 -5.78
N LEU A 83 15.68 12.65 -6.54
CA LEU A 83 15.44 12.66 -7.99
C LEU A 83 13.98 12.95 -8.34
N TYR A 84 13.05 12.40 -7.56
CA TYR A 84 11.62 12.69 -7.73
C TYR A 84 11.32 14.17 -7.40
N GLU A 85 11.87 14.71 -6.32
CA GLU A 85 11.71 16.11 -5.94
C GLU A 85 12.25 17.05 -7.02
N ALA A 86 13.38 16.70 -7.65
CA ALA A 86 13.93 17.47 -8.78
C ALA A 86 12.98 17.49 -10.00
N SER A 87 12.02 16.57 -10.11
CA SER A 87 10.97 16.56 -11.13
C SER A 87 9.75 17.43 -10.77
N GLY A 88 9.80 18.16 -9.65
CA GLY A 88 8.77 19.11 -9.21
C GLY A 88 7.74 18.52 -8.24
N GLY A 89 7.94 17.32 -7.71
CA GLY A 89 7.14 16.73 -6.65
C GLY A 89 7.70 17.01 -5.25
N SER A 90 7.00 16.53 -4.20
CA SER A 90 7.47 16.48 -2.82
C SER A 90 7.37 15.02 -2.33
N LEU A 91 8.43 14.52 -1.69
CA LEU A 91 8.46 13.16 -1.18
C LEU A 91 9.15 13.10 0.18
N GLU A 92 8.37 13.27 1.24
CA GLU A 92 8.84 13.07 2.61
C GLU A 92 8.90 11.58 2.95
N LEU A 93 10.04 11.11 3.47
CA LEU A 93 10.23 9.72 3.90
C LEU A 93 10.33 9.63 5.42
N ARG A 94 9.54 8.73 6.03
CA ARG A 94 9.57 8.52 7.48
C ARG A 94 9.56 7.05 7.86
N GLN A 95 10.40 6.68 8.84
CA GLN A 95 10.35 5.34 9.42
C GLN A 95 9.08 5.19 10.26
N MET A 96 8.21 4.25 9.85
CA MET A 96 6.93 4.02 10.52
C MET A 96 6.41 2.61 10.23
N ASP A 97 5.68 2.04 11.18
CA ASP A 97 5.00 0.76 11.03
C ASP A 97 3.57 1.00 10.56
N VAL A 98 3.19 0.38 9.44
CA VAL A 98 1.83 0.49 8.90
C VAL A 98 0.76 -0.04 9.87
N GLU A 99 1.14 -0.91 10.80
CA GLU A 99 0.24 -1.45 11.81
C GLU A 99 -0.03 -0.47 12.98
N SER A 100 0.65 0.70 13.00
CA SER A 100 0.49 1.74 14.03
C SER A 100 0.97 3.08 13.46
N LEU A 101 0.12 3.74 12.68
CA LEU A 101 0.44 5.00 12.03
C LEU A 101 0.34 6.19 12.99
N GLU A 102 1.43 6.95 13.12
CA GLU A 102 1.50 8.16 13.95
C GLU A 102 0.94 9.39 13.20
N MET A 103 -0.21 9.21 12.55
CA MET A 103 -0.90 10.22 11.75
C MET A 103 -2.33 10.39 12.24
N PRO A 104 -2.89 11.63 12.20
CA PRO A 104 -4.29 11.88 12.53
C PRO A 104 -5.25 11.16 11.56
N ASP A 105 -6.48 10.96 12.01
CA ASP A 105 -7.56 10.43 11.18
C ASP A 105 -7.83 11.37 10.00
N GLY A 106 -8.04 10.80 8.81
CA GLY A 106 -8.40 11.57 7.62
C GLY A 106 -7.31 12.51 7.09
N SER A 107 -6.02 12.21 7.34
CA SER A 107 -4.88 13.03 6.91
C SER A 107 -4.59 12.93 5.41
N PHE A 108 -5.03 11.86 4.75
CA PHE A 108 -4.68 11.58 3.37
C PHE A 108 -5.90 11.44 2.46
N ASP A 109 -5.73 11.90 1.23
CA ASP A 109 -6.71 11.77 0.15
C ASP A 109 -6.64 10.40 -0.52
N GLN A 110 -5.42 9.91 -0.70
CA GLN A 110 -5.13 8.64 -1.35
C GLN A 110 -4.04 7.88 -0.60
N ALA A 111 -4.09 6.54 -0.68
CA ALA A 111 -3.02 5.67 -0.23
C ALA A 111 -2.63 4.69 -1.34
N PHE A 112 -1.33 4.43 -1.47
CA PHE A 112 -0.76 3.50 -2.45
C PHE A 112 0.14 2.49 -1.76
N THR A 113 0.10 1.24 -2.24
CA THR A 113 1.00 0.16 -1.80
C THR A 113 1.55 -0.63 -2.98
N SER A 114 2.77 -1.16 -2.83
CA SER A 114 3.39 -2.02 -3.83
C SER A 114 4.10 -3.19 -3.15
N CYS A 115 3.57 -4.41 -3.33
CA CYS A 115 4.09 -5.65 -2.72
C CYS A 115 4.28 -5.57 -1.19
N THR A 116 3.38 -4.91 -0.50
CA THR A 116 3.45 -4.59 0.93
C THR A 116 2.76 -5.65 1.79
N PHE A 117 1.47 -5.90 1.51
CA PHE A 117 0.60 -6.69 2.38
C PHE A 117 0.83 -8.19 2.32
N CYS A 118 1.60 -8.67 1.37
CA CYS A 118 2.16 -10.02 1.41
C CYS A 118 3.16 -10.21 2.57
N SER A 119 3.69 -9.14 3.16
CA SER A 119 4.80 -9.15 4.13
C SER A 119 4.46 -8.59 5.51
N VAL A 120 3.38 -7.85 5.64
CA VAL A 120 2.90 -7.26 6.90
C VAL A 120 2.47 -8.37 7.85
N THR A 121 2.85 -8.28 9.13
CA THR A 121 2.60 -9.31 10.14
C THR A 121 1.10 -9.44 10.43
N ARG A 122 0.41 -8.31 10.65
CA ARG A 122 -1.02 -8.22 10.92
C ARG A 122 -1.70 -7.37 9.83
N PRO A 123 -1.95 -7.96 8.63
CA PRO A 123 -2.36 -7.18 7.47
C PRO A 123 -3.70 -6.46 7.64
N VAL A 124 -4.63 -7.03 8.41
CA VAL A 124 -5.93 -6.39 8.66
C VAL A 124 -5.78 -5.15 9.55
N GLU A 125 -4.90 -5.20 10.56
CA GLU A 125 -4.58 -4.05 11.39
C GLU A 125 -3.93 -2.93 10.57
N GLY A 126 -2.93 -3.26 9.75
CA GLY A 126 -2.29 -2.27 8.86
C GLY A 126 -3.27 -1.64 7.87
N LEU A 127 -4.18 -2.43 7.29
CA LEU A 127 -5.23 -1.91 6.42
C LEU A 127 -6.25 -1.04 7.17
N ARG A 128 -6.56 -1.36 8.44
CA ARG A 128 -7.41 -0.51 9.29
C ARG A 128 -6.75 0.83 9.63
N GLU A 129 -5.44 0.84 9.85
CA GLU A 129 -4.70 2.08 10.03
C GLU A 129 -4.72 2.94 8.76
N ILE A 130 -4.50 2.34 7.57
CA ILE A 130 -4.67 3.06 6.30
C ILE A 130 -6.11 3.58 6.17
N PHE A 131 -7.11 2.76 6.49
CA PHE A 131 -8.51 3.18 6.49
C PHE A 131 -8.74 4.39 7.40
N ARG A 132 -8.17 4.38 8.61
CA ARG A 132 -8.30 5.47 9.59
C ARG A 132 -7.70 6.78 9.08
N VAL A 133 -6.49 6.71 8.52
CA VAL A 133 -5.77 7.92 8.06
C VAL A 133 -6.24 8.45 6.71
N LEU A 134 -6.91 7.64 5.89
CA LEU A 134 -7.61 8.14 4.70
C LEU A 134 -8.85 8.92 5.12
N ARG A 135 -9.16 10.02 4.44
CA ARG A 135 -10.44 10.73 4.64
C ARG A 135 -11.63 9.88 4.19
N PRO A 136 -12.85 10.12 4.68
CA PRO A 136 -14.05 9.54 4.10
C PRO A 136 -14.15 9.85 2.60
N GLY A 137 -14.37 8.83 1.77
CA GLY A 137 -14.31 8.93 0.32
C GLY A 137 -12.90 8.86 -0.26
N GLY A 138 -11.86 8.70 0.56
CA GLY A 138 -10.48 8.53 0.10
C GLY A 138 -10.20 7.17 -0.53
N ASP A 139 -9.23 7.11 -1.40
CA ASP A 139 -8.94 5.98 -2.28
C ASP A 139 -7.71 5.17 -1.82
N LEU A 140 -7.80 3.85 -1.94
CA LEU A 140 -6.70 2.90 -1.75
C LEU A 140 -6.38 2.18 -3.06
N TYR A 141 -5.14 2.30 -3.52
CA TYR A 141 -4.61 1.62 -4.70
C TYR A 141 -3.49 0.68 -4.30
N MET A 142 -3.57 -0.58 -4.72
CA MET A 142 -2.58 -1.60 -4.33
C MET A 142 -2.10 -2.37 -5.56
N PHE A 143 -0.79 -2.60 -5.62
CA PHE A 143 -0.17 -3.61 -6.48
C PHE A 143 0.40 -4.69 -5.58
N GLU A 144 -0.20 -5.88 -5.56
CA GLU A 144 0.11 -6.88 -4.54
C GLU A 144 0.36 -8.27 -5.10
N HIS A 145 1.30 -8.96 -4.46
CA HIS A 145 1.45 -10.41 -4.60
C HIS A 145 0.47 -11.11 -3.64
N THR A 146 -0.32 -12.04 -4.17
CA THR A 146 -1.40 -12.70 -3.42
C THR A 146 -1.37 -14.21 -3.66
N GLY A 147 -2.27 -14.95 -3.01
CA GLY A 147 -2.53 -16.34 -3.37
C GLY A 147 -3.16 -16.49 -4.76
N SER A 148 -3.12 -17.69 -5.31
CA SER A 148 -3.75 -18.05 -6.57
C SER A 148 -4.97 -18.96 -6.35
N ARG A 149 -5.96 -18.87 -7.25
CA ARG A 149 -7.12 -19.78 -7.30
C ARG A 149 -6.90 -20.99 -8.24
N TYR A 150 -5.84 -20.96 -9.04
CA TYR A 150 -5.60 -22.00 -10.03
C TYR A 150 -4.96 -23.24 -9.44
N PHE A 151 -5.66 -24.37 -9.58
CA PHE A 151 -5.14 -25.72 -9.26
C PHE A 151 -4.21 -26.22 -10.39
N PRO A 152 -3.07 -26.87 -10.09
CA PRO A 152 -2.52 -27.18 -8.75
C PRO A 152 -1.59 -26.10 -8.18
N PHE A 153 -1.50 -24.94 -8.84
CA PHE A 153 -0.56 -23.88 -8.53
C PHE A 153 -0.78 -23.29 -7.11
N ASN A 154 -2.05 -23.18 -6.68
CA ASN A 154 -2.39 -22.76 -5.32
C ASN A 154 -1.76 -23.69 -4.26
N LEU A 155 -1.79 -25.02 -4.46
CA LEU A 155 -1.19 -25.99 -3.52
C LEU A 155 0.34 -25.82 -3.45
N MET A 156 0.97 -25.51 -4.58
CA MET A 156 2.41 -25.23 -4.61
C MET A 156 2.74 -23.98 -3.80
N LEU A 157 1.98 -22.91 -3.94
CA LEU A 157 2.16 -21.68 -3.16
C LEU A 157 1.96 -21.96 -1.66
N ASP A 158 0.94 -22.73 -1.29
CA ASP A 158 0.69 -23.11 0.10
C ASP A 158 1.86 -23.89 0.70
N ALA A 159 2.37 -24.88 -0.04
CA ALA A 159 3.52 -25.68 0.40
C ALA A 159 4.82 -24.85 0.54
N MET A 160 5.01 -23.83 -0.30
CA MET A 160 6.19 -22.96 -0.28
C MET A 160 6.11 -21.84 0.77
N THR A 161 4.91 -21.43 1.17
CA THR A 161 4.69 -20.30 2.09
C THR A 161 5.43 -20.43 3.42
N PRO A 162 5.50 -21.60 4.13
CA PRO A 162 6.24 -21.69 5.39
C PRO A 162 7.74 -21.39 5.26
N LEU A 163 8.32 -21.70 4.11
CA LEU A 163 9.73 -21.39 3.83
C LEU A 163 9.91 -19.92 3.46
N SER A 164 9.05 -19.38 2.58
CA SER A 164 9.14 -17.99 2.13
C SER A 164 8.93 -16.99 3.28
N ARG A 165 8.07 -17.27 4.25
CA ARG A 165 7.86 -16.44 5.45
C ARG A 165 9.13 -16.13 6.24
N ARG A 166 10.12 -17.03 6.21
CA ARG A 166 11.39 -16.84 6.93
C ARG A 166 12.27 -15.76 6.33
N VAL A 167 12.16 -15.56 5.01
CA VAL A 167 13.05 -14.68 4.25
C VAL A 167 12.34 -13.53 3.55
N GLY A 168 11.05 -13.62 3.36
CA GLY A 168 10.29 -12.65 2.57
C GLY A 168 8.77 -12.72 2.80
N PRO A 169 7.99 -12.64 1.73
CA PRO A 169 6.54 -12.55 1.78
C PRO A 169 5.84 -13.89 1.99
N ASP A 170 4.58 -13.84 2.40
CA ASP A 170 3.62 -14.94 2.25
C ASP A 170 3.20 -15.04 0.78
N LEU A 171 3.23 -16.25 0.22
CA LEU A 171 2.91 -16.48 -1.19
C LEU A 171 1.41 -16.68 -1.45
N ASN A 172 0.62 -16.90 -0.40
CA ASN A 172 -0.81 -17.24 -0.48
C ASN A 172 -1.72 -16.28 0.31
N ARG A 173 -1.30 -15.03 0.49
CA ARG A 173 -2.03 -14.05 1.29
C ARG A 173 -3.41 -13.72 0.68
N PRO A 174 -4.52 -13.79 1.44
CA PRO A 174 -5.85 -13.41 0.98
C PRO A 174 -6.06 -11.88 1.06
N THR A 175 -5.25 -11.13 0.30
CA THR A 175 -5.19 -9.66 0.42
C THR A 175 -6.51 -9.00 0.08
N VAL A 176 -7.23 -9.47 -0.95
CA VAL A 176 -8.54 -8.91 -1.34
C VAL A 176 -9.56 -9.04 -0.20
N GLU A 177 -9.61 -10.20 0.45
CA GLU A 177 -10.49 -10.42 1.61
C GLU A 177 -10.08 -9.56 2.80
N ASN A 178 -8.76 -9.38 3.03
CA ASN A 178 -8.26 -8.52 4.10
C ASN A 178 -8.66 -7.05 3.89
N VAL A 179 -8.64 -6.56 2.65
CA VAL A 179 -9.11 -5.20 2.29
C VAL A 179 -10.58 -5.04 2.67
N THR A 180 -11.45 -5.97 2.28
CA THR A 180 -12.88 -5.92 2.63
C THR A 180 -13.11 -6.01 4.14
N ARG A 181 -12.39 -6.91 4.84
CA ARG A 181 -12.47 -7.07 6.31
C ARG A 181 -12.01 -5.83 7.08
N SER A 182 -11.24 -4.97 6.44
CA SER A 182 -10.77 -3.71 7.04
C SER A 182 -11.73 -2.54 6.85
N GLY A 183 -12.87 -2.76 6.19
CA GLY A 183 -13.94 -1.77 6.01
C GLY A 183 -13.93 -1.06 4.65
N PHE A 184 -12.97 -1.33 3.79
CA PHE A 184 -12.94 -0.78 2.44
C PHE A 184 -14.02 -1.38 1.53
N GLU A 185 -14.56 -0.54 0.65
CA GLU A 185 -15.38 -0.97 -0.48
C GLU A 185 -14.50 -1.23 -1.70
N LEU A 186 -14.50 -2.47 -2.20
CA LEU A 186 -13.79 -2.81 -3.45
C LEU A 186 -14.47 -2.15 -4.64
N ARG A 187 -13.67 -1.52 -5.52
CA ARG A 187 -14.11 -0.89 -6.76
C ARG A 187 -13.67 -1.66 -8.00
N ASP A 188 -12.41 -2.13 -8.01
CA ASP A 188 -11.86 -2.91 -9.11
C ASP A 188 -10.76 -3.85 -8.60
N VAL A 189 -10.71 -5.06 -9.15
CA VAL A 189 -9.65 -6.05 -8.90
C VAL A 189 -9.25 -6.67 -10.22
N ARG A 190 -8.03 -6.40 -10.67
CA ARG A 190 -7.47 -7.02 -11.87
C ARG A 190 -6.43 -8.06 -11.50
N ASN A 191 -6.52 -9.20 -12.15
CA ASN A 191 -5.66 -10.36 -11.89
C ASN A 191 -4.63 -10.50 -13.00
N TYR A 192 -3.39 -10.75 -12.62
CA TYR A 192 -2.27 -10.97 -13.53
C TYR A 192 -1.56 -12.28 -13.16
N PHE A 193 -0.91 -12.88 -14.14
CA PHE A 193 -0.04 -14.04 -14.00
C PHE A 193 -0.57 -15.10 -13.02
N LEU A 194 -1.44 -15.97 -13.53
CA LEU A 194 -2.04 -17.08 -12.75
C LEU A 194 -2.69 -16.59 -11.42
N ASP A 195 -3.27 -15.41 -11.44
CA ASP A 195 -3.96 -14.82 -10.28
C ASP A 195 -3.06 -14.49 -9.07
N VAL A 196 -1.73 -14.52 -9.23
CA VAL A 196 -0.77 -14.28 -8.13
C VAL A 196 -0.48 -12.81 -7.92
N VAL A 197 -0.56 -12.01 -8.97
CA VAL A 197 -0.36 -10.55 -8.91
C VAL A 197 -1.67 -9.87 -9.20
N LYS A 198 -2.00 -8.89 -8.38
CA LYS A 198 -3.26 -8.13 -8.50
C LYS A 198 -3.01 -6.64 -8.39
N THR A 199 -3.79 -5.87 -9.14
CA THR A 199 -4.08 -4.49 -8.76
C THR A 199 -5.45 -4.46 -8.08
N ILE A 200 -5.54 -3.75 -6.98
CA ILE A 200 -6.75 -3.60 -6.18
C ILE A 200 -7.03 -2.11 -6.04
N TYR A 201 -8.22 -1.70 -6.41
CA TYR A 201 -8.75 -0.37 -6.14
C TYR A 201 -9.92 -0.48 -5.16
N ALA A 202 -9.83 0.23 -4.06
CA ALA A 202 -10.85 0.27 -3.03
C ALA A 202 -11.02 1.70 -2.50
N THR A 203 -12.14 1.99 -1.88
CA THR A 203 -12.47 3.32 -1.35
C THR A 203 -12.89 3.20 0.11
N ARG A 204 -12.46 4.13 0.96
CA ARG A 204 -13.09 4.33 2.26
C ARG A 204 -14.49 4.91 2.04
N PRO A 205 -15.58 4.26 2.50
CA PRO A 205 -16.92 4.82 2.36
C PRO A 205 -17.01 6.27 2.85
N ALA A 206 -17.72 7.12 2.15
CA ALA A 206 -18.08 8.43 2.65
C ALA A 206 -18.92 8.27 3.94
N ALA A 207 -18.72 9.14 4.92
CA ALA A 207 -19.60 9.16 6.07
C ALA A 207 -21.04 9.36 5.59
N ALA A 208 -21.97 8.49 6.03
CA ALA A 208 -23.40 8.67 5.72
C ALA A 208 -23.79 10.10 6.11
N ALA A 209 -24.34 10.86 5.18
CA ALA A 209 -24.87 12.18 5.49
C ALA A 209 -25.89 12.01 6.63
N GLN A 210 -25.64 12.60 7.78
CA GLN A 210 -26.65 12.63 8.84
C GLN A 210 -27.87 13.33 8.28
N PRO A 211 -29.09 12.74 8.39
CA PRO A 211 -30.30 13.45 7.99
C PRO A 211 -30.32 14.75 8.77
N SER A 212 -30.39 15.87 8.06
CA SER A 212 -30.54 17.18 8.66
C SER A 212 -31.77 17.10 9.58
N THR A 213 -31.56 17.20 10.88
CA THR A 213 -32.65 17.39 11.83
C THR A 213 -33.29 18.73 11.49
N GLY A 214 -34.30 18.64 10.64
CA GLY A 214 -35.12 19.78 10.26
C GLY A 214 -35.63 20.44 11.53
N ASN A 215 -35.25 21.68 11.71
CA ASN A 215 -35.71 22.55 12.77
C ASN A 215 -37.23 22.70 12.62
N ALA A 216 -38.00 21.94 13.39
CA ALA A 216 -39.42 22.11 13.50
C ALA A 216 -39.65 23.44 14.25
N SER A 217 -39.67 24.53 13.49
CA SER A 217 -40.14 25.81 14.03
C SER A 217 -41.59 25.63 14.43
N SER A 218 -41.82 25.62 15.76
CA SER A 218 -43.12 25.69 16.39
C SER A 218 -43.84 26.96 15.94
N PHE A 219 -44.84 26.78 15.09
CA PHE A 219 -45.91 27.76 15.00
C PHE A 219 -46.76 27.64 16.26
N SER A 220 -46.65 28.61 17.18
CA SER A 220 -47.62 28.87 18.23
C SER A 220 -48.49 30.05 17.78
N ARG A 221 -49.77 29.82 17.82
CA ARG A 221 -50.76 30.88 17.72
C ARG A 221 -50.82 31.72 18.98
#